data_7aef6ef42fadfeea10774e65bfa38ddd
#
_entry.id   7aef6ef42fadfeea10774e65bfa38ddd
#
_cell.length_a   1.000
_cell.length_b   1.000
_cell.length_c   1.000
_cell.angle_alpha   90.00
_cell.angle_beta   90.00
_cell.angle_gamma   90.00
#
_symmetry.space_group_name_H-M   'P 1'
#
loop_
_entity.id
_entity.type
_entity.pdbx_description
1 polymer ?
#
loop_
_entity_poly.entity_id
_entity_poly.type
_entity_poly.pdbx_seq_one_letter_code
_entity_poly.pdbx_strand_id
1 'polypeptide(L)'
;MAEFEKRLACVIAPDGSIARGYMIESCELVSANEYVITWKVPLQKEAKTNFSCVIGSVAYEDVEPGVCTVGLLADPLKMRVRTYDMTGKPAKRPFHLAAFRD
;
A
#
# COMPACT_ATOMS: atom_id res chain seq x y z
N MET A 1 -12.01 18.66 4.99
CA MET A 1 -11.10 18.98 3.91
C MET A 1 -10.10 17.86 3.73
N ALA A 2 -10.00 17.33 2.51
CA ALA A 2 -9.15 16.18 2.25
C ALA A 2 -7.68 16.45 2.60
N GLU A 3 -7.20 17.65 2.33
CA GLU A 3 -5.81 17.98 2.58
C GLU A 3 -5.43 18.01 4.06
N PHE A 4 -6.43 18.00 4.94
CA PHE A 4 -6.18 17.96 6.38
C PHE A 4 -6.35 16.56 6.95
N GLU A 5 -6.72 15.59 6.12
CA GLU A 5 -6.90 14.22 6.60
C GLU A 5 -5.54 13.60 6.90
N LYS A 6 -5.39 13.05 8.09
CA LYS A 6 -4.14 12.47 8.55
C LYS A 6 -4.10 10.96 8.47
N ARG A 7 -5.23 10.32 8.19
CA ARG A 7 -5.33 8.86 8.13
C ARG A 7 -5.53 8.41 6.70
N LEU A 8 -4.79 7.40 6.31
CA LEU A 8 -4.87 6.80 4.99
C LEU A 8 -4.88 5.30 5.19
N ALA A 9 -5.68 4.58 4.42
CA ALA A 9 -5.74 3.14 4.59
C ALA A 9 -6.23 2.47 3.31
N CYS A 10 -5.77 1.25 3.07
CA CYS A 10 -6.31 0.45 1.97
C CYS A 10 -6.01 -1.03 2.19
N VAL A 11 -6.79 -1.85 1.50
CA VAL A 11 -6.57 -3.29 1.37
C VAL A 11 -6.50 -3.58 -0.11
N ILE A 12 -5.38 -4.15 -0.55
CA ILE A 12 -5.09 -4.37 -1.96
C ILE A 12 -5.05 -5.88 -2.23
N ALA A 13 -5.75 -6.30 -3.29
CA ALA A 13 -5.73 -7.69 -3.73
C ALA A 13 -4.44 -7.99 -4.48
N PRO A 14 -4.07 -9.28 -4.62
CA PRO A 14 -2.80 -9.64 -5.29
C PRO A 14 -2.66 -9.10 -6.70
N ASP A 15 -3.77 -8.87 -7.42
CA ASP A 15 -3.73 -8.33 -8.77
C ASP A 15 -3.65 -6.81 -8.82
N GLY A 16 -3.59 -6.15 -7.67
CA GLY A 16 -3.51 -4.70 -7.59
C GLY A 16 -4.85 -4.00 -7.43
N SER A 17 -5.96 -4.73 -7.47
CA SER A 17 -7.27 -4.09 -7.31
C SER A 17 -7.49 -3.65 -5.85
N ILE A 18 -8.21 -2.55 -5.71
CA ILE A 18 -8.51 -1.99 -4.40
C ILE A 18 -9.75 -2.69 -3.84
N ALA A 19 -9.56 -3.45 -2.76
CA ALA A 19 -10.68 -4.11 -2.10
C ALA A 19 -11.41 -3.13 -1.18
N ARG A 20 -10.65 -2.33 -0.45
CA ARG A 20 -11.19 -1.31 0.45
C ARG A 20 -10.16 -0.19 0.53
N GLY A 21 -10.63 1.02 0.82
CA GLY A 21 -9.66 2.11 0.98
C GLY A 21 -10.29 3.37 1.54
N TYR A 22 -9.44 4.19 2.12
CA TYR A 22 -9.79 5.51 2.60
C TYR A 22 -8.72 6.49 2.13
N MET A 23 -9.13 7.48 1.35
CA MET A 23 -8.26 8.50 0.76
C MET A 23 -7.32 7.95 -0.31
N ILE A 24 -7.61 6.79 -0.85
CA ILE A 24 -6.82 6.23 -1.95
C ILE A 24 -7.44 6.61 -3.28
N GLU A 25 -6.60 7.03 -4.23
CA GLU A 25 -7.04 7.38 -5.58
C GLU A 25 -6.97 6.16 -6.50
N SER A 26 -5.86 5.45 -6.49
CA SER A 26 -5.67 4.31 -7.38
C SER A 26 -4.53 3.43 -6.90
N CYS A 27 -4.49 2.21 -7.43
CA CYS A 27 -3.40 1.29 -7.21
C CYS A 27 -3.14 0.54 -8.50
N GLU A 28 -1.86 0.40 -8.85
CA GLU A 28 -1.47 -0.28 -10.07
C GLU A 28 -0.37 -1.28 -9.79
N LEU A 29 -0.55 -2.51 -10.25
CA LEU A 29 0.49 -3.53 -10.19
C LEU A 29 1.40 -3.33 -11.40
N VAL A 30 2.61 -2.84 -11.17
CA VAL A 30 3.51 -2.42 -12.26
C VAL A 30 4.57 -3.45 -12.60
N SER A 31 4.74 -4.47 -11.77
CA SER A 31 5.66 -5.57 -12.05
C SER A 31 5.23 -6.79 -11.25
N ALA A 32 6.08 -7.83 -11.19
CA ALA A 32 5.70 -9.09 -10.55
C ALA A 32 5.22 -8.94 -9.12
N ASN A 33 5.73 -7.94 -8.40
CA ASN A 33 5.41 -7.78 -6.98
C ASN A 33 5.41 -6.33 -6.54
N GLU A 34 5.37 -5.39 -7.46
CA GLU A 34 5.43 -3.97 -7.11
C GLU A 34 4.08 -3.30 -7.38
N TYR A 35 3.55 -2.67 -6.36
CA TYR A 35 2.26 -1.96 -6.40
C TYR A 35 2.53 -0.49 -6.19
N VAL A 36 2.06 0.34 -7.12
CA VAL A 36 2.15 1.80 -6.98
C VAL A 36 0.79 2.31 -6.54
N ILE A 37 0.77 2.95 -5.38
CA ILE A 37 -0.45 3.46 -4.78
C ILE A 37 -0.43 4.98 -4.89
N THR A 38 -1.52 5.53 -5.40
CA THR A 38 -1.72 6.97 -5.50
C THR A 38 -2.78 7.38 -4.48
N TRP A 39 -2.44 8.31 -3.63
CA TRP A 39 -3.35 8.83 -2.61
C TRP A 39 -3.97 10.13 -3.07
N LYS A 40 -5.04 10.55 -2.39
CA LYS A 40 -5.71 11.82 -2.67
C LYS A 40 -5.06 13.00 -1.99
N VAL A 41 -4.10 12.75 -1.11
CA VAL A 41 -3.39 13.79 -0.36
C VAL A 41 -1.89 13.50 -0.41
N PRO A 42 -1.05 14.54 -0.35
CA PRO A 42 0.41 14.34 -0.43
C PRO A 42 0.96 13.62 0.80
N LEU A 43 1.90 12.72 0.57
CA LEU A 43 2.56 11.95 1.62
C LEU A 43 3.86 12.58 2.10
N GLN A 44 4.62 13.08 1.16
CA GLN A 44 6.01 13.46 1.42
C GLN A 44 6.17 14.91 1.86
N LYS A 45 5.10 15.66 1.84
CA LYS A 45 5.18 17.03 2.30
C LYS A 45 5.62 17.01 3.76
N GLU A 46 6.76 17.62 4.04
CA GLU A 46 7.33 17.68 5.37
C GLU A 46 7.83 16.33 5.91
N ALA A 47 7.85 15.30 5.08
CA ALA A 47 8.42 14.00 5.43
C ALA A 47 7.89 13.43 6.76
N LYS A 48 6.58 13.55 6.99
CA LYS A 48 5.98 13.18 8.27
C LYS A 48 4.88 12.15 8.12
N THR A 49 5.10 11.15 7.26
CA THR A 49 4.14 10.07 7.08
C THR A 49 4.76 8.75 7.53
N ASN A 50 4.02 8.02 8.36
CA ASN A 50 4.44 6.72 8.86
C ASN A 50 3.50 5.66 8.32
N PHE A 51 4.05 4.50 7.96
CA PHE A 51 3.29 3.42 7.34
C PHE A 51 3.36 2.15 8.16
N SER A 52 2.26 1.39 8.12
CA SER A 52 2.20 0.04 8.63
C SER A 52 1.60 -0.82 7.53
N CYS A 53 2.34 -1.84 7.10
CA CYS A 53 1.92 -2.71 6.01
C CYS A 53 2.06 -4.16 6.44
N VAL A 54 1.03 -4.96 6.19
CA VAL A 54 1.03 -6.36 6.58
C VAL A 54 0.35 -7.18 5.50
N ILE A 55 0.89 -8.38 5.25
CA ILE A 55 0.24 -9.35 4.37
C ILE A 55 -1.02 -9.83 5.08
N GLY A 56 -2.15 -9.80 4.40
CA GLY A 56 -3.41 -10.18 5.01
C GLY A 56 -4.50 -10.40 3.98
N SER A 57 -5.54 -11.12 4.36
CA SER A 57 -6.63 -11.50 3.46
C SER A 57 -7.50 -10.32 3.06
N VAL A 58 -8.02 -10.39 1.84
CA VAL A 58 -8.96 -9.40 1.31
C VAL A 58 -10.35 -9.66 1.90
N ALA A 59 -10.74 -10.91 2.02
CA ALA A 59 -12.04 -11.31 2.56
C ALA A 59 -11.85 -12.50 3.52
N TYR A 60 -12.20 -13.69 3.09
CA TYR A 60 -12.15 -14.87 3.96
C TYR A 60 -11.18 -15.93 3.44
N GLU A 61 -10.44 -15.62 2.39
CA GLU A 61 -9.51 -16.58 1.81
C GLU A 61 -8.31 -16.80 2.71
N ASP A 62 -7.70 -17.96 2.62
CA ASP A 62 -6.42 -18.23 3.24
C ASP A 62 -5.34 -17.46 2.47
N VAL A 63 -4.37 -16.93 3.19
CA VAL A 63 -3.31 -16.13 2.61
C VAL A 63 -1.97 -16.80 2.88
N GLU A 64 -1.21 -17.01 1.82
CA GLU A 64 0.14 -17.50 1.97
C GLU A 64 0.99 -16.46 2.68
N PRO A 65 1.89 -16.90 3.56
CA PRO A 65 2.73 -15.95 4.29
C PRO A 65 3.68 -15.21 3.37
N GLY A 66 4.08 -14.04 3.79
CA GLY A 66 4.99 -13.21 3.03
C GLY A 66 5.36 -11.98 3.80
N VAL A 67 6.17 -11.14 3.16
CA VAL A 67 6.57 -9.86 3.73
C VAL A 67 6.31 -8.78 2.71
N CYS A 68 6.16 -7.54 3.18
CA CYS A 68 6.01 -6.39 2.31
C CYS A 68 6.92 -5.27 2.77
N THR A 69 7.33 -4.45 1.82
CA THR A 69 8.14 -3.27 2.09
C THR A 69 7.44 -2.06 1.51
N VAL A 70 7.67 -0.91 2.14
CA VAL A 70 7.06 0.36 1.74
C VAL A 70 8.16 1.29 1.28
N GLY A 71 7.94 1.96 0.15
CA GLY A 71 8.88 2.95 -0.36
C GLY A 71 8.17 4.19 -0.86
N LEU A 72 8.79 5.34 -0.65
CA LEU A 72 8.27 6.60 -1.16
C LEU A 72 8.82 6.85 -2.54
N LEU A 73 8.03 7.52 -3.37
CA LEU A 73 8.42 7.89 -4.72
C LEU A 73 8.60 9.40 -4.80
N ALA A 74 9.16 9.87 -5.91
CA ALA A 74 9.39 11.30 -6.10
C ALA A 74 8.07 12.09 -6.13
N ASP A 75 7.01 11.48 -6.67
CA ASP A 75 5.69 12.11 -6.68
C ASP A 75 5.12 12.06 -5.25
N PRO A 76 4.80 13.21 -4.64
CA PRO A 76 4.33 13.21 -3.25
C PRO A 76 2.97 12.54 -3.05
N LEU A 77 2.23 12.27 -4.12
CA LEU A 77 0.95 11.55 -4.02
C LEU A 77 1.12 10.04 -4.11
N LYS A 78 2.32 9.57 -4.44
CA LYS A 78 2.53 8.14 -4.75
C LYS A 78 3.53 7.49 -3.82
N MET A 79 3.32 6.20 -3.64
CA MET A 79 4.24 5.34 -2.92
C MET A 79 4.22 3.97 -3.56
N ARG A 80 5.16 3.12 -3.19
CA ARG A 80 5.15 1.75 -3.67
C ARG A 80 5.19 0.77 -2.52
N VAL A 81 4.58 -0.38 -2.75
CA VAL A 81 4.66 -1.54 -1.86
C VAL A 81 5.20 -2.69 -2.68
N ARG A 82 6.20 -3.38 -2.17
CA ARG A 82 6.69 -4.61 -2.78
C ARG A 82 6.38 -5.76 -1.86
N THR A 83 5.94 -6.87 -2.45
CA THR A 83 5.57 -8.07 -1.68
C THR A 83 6.47 -9.22 -2.06
N TYR A 84 6.73 -10.10 -1.09
CA TYR A 84 7.68 -11.21 -1.23
C TYR A 84 7.13 -12.42 -0.49
N ASP A 85 7.57 -13.62 -0.91
CA ASP A 85 7.29 -14.82 -0.12
C ASP A 85 8.27 -14.89 1.06
N MET A 86 8.14 -15.92 1.87
CA MET A 86 8.97 -16.05 3.08
C MET A 86 10.43 -16.36 2.80
N THR A 87 10.76 -16.68 1.55
CA THR A 87 12.17 -16.89 1.15
C THR A 87 12.79 -15.62 0.59
N GLY A 88 12.00 -14.54 0.49
CA GLY A 88 12.49 -13.27 -0.03
C GLY A 88 12.36 -13.13 -1.54
N LYS A 89 11.70 -14.05 -2.21
CA LYS A 89 11.47 -13.98 -3.65
C LYS A 89 10.25 -13.13 -3.94
N PRO A 90 10.25 -12.35 -5.03
CA PRO A 90 9.06 -11.59 -5.41
C PRO A 90 7.85 -12.49 -5.57
N ALA A 91 6.75 -12.10 -4.96
CA ALA A 91 5.51 -12.87 -5.01
C ALA A 91 4.35 -11.92 -4.81
N LYS A 92 3.24 -12.16 -5.53
CA LYS A 92 2.03 -11.38 -5.34
C LYS A 92 1.37 -11.83 -4.05
N ARG A 93 1.01 -10.86 -3.23
CA ARG A 93 0.33 -11.10 -1.96
C ARG A 93 -0.67 -9.99 -1.70
N PRO A 94 -1.84 -10.32 -1.13
CA PRO A 94 -2.74 -9.26 -0.67
C PRO A 94 -2.15 -8.60 0.56
N PHE A 95 -2.40 -7.31 0.72
CA PHE A 95 -1.84 -6.61 1.88
C PHE A 95 -2.78 -5.53 2.39
N HIS A 96 -2.62 -5.23 3.67
CA HIS A 96 -3.29 -4.14 4.35
C HIS A 96 -2.26 -3.05 4.61
N LEU A 97 -2.64 -1.82 4.34
CA LEU A 97 -1.75 -0.68 4.51
C LEU A 97 -2.48 0.41 5.25
N ALA A 98 -1.84 0.92 6.29
CA ALA A 98 -2.34 2.08 7.00
C ALA A 98 -1.22 3.09 7.12
N ALA A 99 -1.58 4.36 7.05
CA ALA A 99 -0.60 5.44 7.14
C ALA A 99 -1.19 6.59 7.93
N PHE A 100 -0.30 7.27 8.64
CA PHE A 100 -0.65 8.49 9.36
C PHE A 100 0.33 9.56 8.96
N ARG A 101 -0.18 10.72 8.59
CA ARG A 101 0.65 11.87 8.26
C ARG A 101 0.33 13.02 9.21
N ASP A 102 1.32 13.82 9.48
CA ASP A 102 1.15 15.00 10.35
C ASP A 102 0.54 16.18 9.60
#